data_805f8e94a76ae010cca68bc1d361f258
#
_entry.id   805f8e94a76ae010cca68bc1d361f258
#
_cell.length_a   1.000
_cell.length_b   1.000
_cell.length_c   1.000
_cell.angle_alpha   90.00
_cell.angle_beta   90.00
_cell.angle_gamma   90.00
#
_symmetry.space_group_name_H-M   'P 1'
#
loop_
_entity.id
_entity.type
_entity.pdbx_description
1 polymer ?
#
loop_
_entity_poly.entity_id
_entity_poly.type
_entity_poly.pdbx_seq_one_letter_code
_entity_poly.pdbx_strand_id
1 'polypeptide(L)'
;NAVKNIKDNGKRVIAYAEDYGNAAYLISSQATDVMINNYGQVSAFGFARKREYYKDLYKNIKLNYHVFVAGDYKSGPEPYTRTSMSEEDKLAWNEYANPLWEKMTNMIETSRNLPKGTMQQYGDSIWDLSIENPETAEIALNVGLVDQIVTREELRHWMFEEFPNEENDKNEYPCLLYTSPSPRDTR
;
A
#
# COMPACT_ATOMS: atom_id res chain seq x y z
N ASN A 1 17.32 1.47 7.07
CA ASN A 1 16.43 1.00 6.02
C ASN A 1 17.23 0.21 4.99
N ALA A 2 16.84 -1.04 4.70
CA ALA A 2 17.61 -1.93 3.83
C ALA A 2 17.73 -1.38 2.39
N VAL A 3 16.63 -0.86 1.81
CA VAL A 3 16.63 -0.28 0.47
C VAL A 3 17.60 0.89 0.37
N LYS A 4 17.55 1.80 1.36
CA LYS A 4 18.50 2.92 1.41
C LYS A 4 19.94 2.44 1.46
N ASN A 5 20.22 1.44 2.28
CA ASN A 5 21.57 0.88 2.41
C ASN A 5 22.09 0.29 1.09
N ILE A 6 21.23 -0.37 0.33
CA ILE A 6 21.57 -0.90 -1.00
C ILE A 6 21.91 0.25 -1.97
N LYS A 7 21.09 1.31 -1.98
CA LYS A 7 21.33 2.50 -2.81
C LYS A 7 22.61 3.25 -2.40
N ASP A 8 22.85 3.41 -1.10
CA ASP A 8 24.05 4.08 -0.57
C ASP A 8 25.35 3.32 -0.96
N ASN A 9 25.24 2.00 -1.24
CA ASN A 9 26.33 1.18 -1.80
C ASN A 9 26.37 1.22 -3.35
N GLY A 10 25.75 2.19 -3.99
CA GLY A 10 25.78 2.38 -5.43
C GLY A 10 24.99 1.36 -6.26
N LYS A 11 24.10 0.59 -5.63
CA LYS A 11 23.24 -0.36 -6.34
C LYS A 11 21.92 0.30 -6.73
N ARG A 12 21.51 0.11 -7.97
CA ARG A 12 20.19 0.50 -8.45
C ARG A 12 19.13 -0.47 -7.90
N VAL A 13 18.03 0.06 -7.40
CA VAL A 13 16.90 -0.72 -6.88
C VAL A 13 15.69 -0.42 -7.73
N ILE A 14 15.11 -1.45 -8.31
CA ILE A 14 13.92 -1.36 -9.17
C ILE A 14 12.76 -2.00 -8.41
N ALA A 15 11.66 -1.30 -8.31
CA ALA A 15 10.41 -1.83 -7.78
C ALA A 15 9.38 -1.90 -8.89
N TYR A 16 8.75 -3.06 -9.05
CA TYR A 16 7.63 -3.27 -9.97
C TYR A 16 6.51 -3.99 -9.25
N ALA A 17 5.30 -3.54 -9.49
CA ALA A 17 4.09 -4.25 -9.04
C ALA A 17 2.95 -4.04 -10.05
N GLU A 18 1.96 -4.92 -9.97
CA GLU A 18 0.69 -4.72 -10.66
C GLU A 18 -0.16 -3.71 -9.93
N ASP A 19 -0.16 -3.76 -8.58
CA ASP A 19 -0.80 -2.79 -7.69
C ASP A 19 0.07 -2.52 -6.47
N TYR A 20 0.02 -1.30 -5.94
CA TYR A 20 0.71 -0.90 -4.74
C TYR A 20 -0.28 -0.53 -3.63
N GLY A 21 -0.42 -1.37 -2.61
CA GLY A 21 -1.08 -0.98 -1.36
C GLY A 21 -0.15 -0.21 -0.43
N ASN A 22 -0.70 0.29 0.70
CA ASN A 22 0.03 1.13 1.67
C ASN A 22 1.44 0.61 2.02
N ALA A 23 1.56 -0.64 2.47
CA ALA A 23 2.83 -1.20 2.93
C ALA A 23 3.80 -1.46 1.76
N ALA A 24 3.30 -1.99 0.65
CA ALA A 24 4.09 -2.24 -0.54
C ALA A 24 4.63 -0.93 -1.10
N TYR A 25 3.80 0.10 -1.22
CA TYR A 25 4.22 1.39 -1.74
C TYR A 25 5.21 2.11 -0.82
N LEU A 26 5.02 2.04 0.50
CA LEU A 26 5.97 2.61 1.46
C LEU A 26 7.39 2.06 1.26
N ILE A 27 7.53 0.78 0.95
CA ILE A 27 8.84 0.16 0.68
C ILE A 27 9.33 0.55 -0.72
N SER A 28 8.47 0.40 -1.72
CA SER A 28 8.81 0.61 -3.13
C SER A 28 9.12 2.07 -3.45
N SER A 29 8.48 3.03 -2.78
CA SER A 29 8.75 4.47 -2.94
C SER A 29 10.21 4.86 -2.67
N GLN A 30 10.96 4.00 -1.99
CA GLN A 30 12.37 4.21 -1.69
C GLN A 30 13.31 3.62 -2.75
N ALA A 31 12.79 2.91 -3.72
CA ALA A 31 13.55 2.38 -4.85
C ALA A 31 14.15 3.51 -5.71
N THR A 32 15.05 3.15 -6.60
CA THR A 32 15.60 4.08 -7.60
C THR A 32 14.56 4.33 -8.67
N ASP A 33 13.93 3.24 -9.14
CA ASP A 33 12.88 3.26 -10.14
C ASP A 33 11.65 2.54 -9.58
N VAL A 34 10.52 3.18 -9.66
CA VAL A 34 9.22 2.63 -9.25
C VAL A 34 8.36 2.49 -10.50
N MET A 35 8.04 1.28 -10.86
CA MET A 35 7.28 0.96 -12.06
C MET A 35 5.96 0.29 -11.70
N ILE A 36 4.92 0.54 -12.48
CA ILE A 36 3.60 -0.04 -12.27
C ILE A 36 3.05 -0.61 -13.59
N ASN A 37 2.19 -1.62 -13.48
CA ASN A 37 1.44 -2.12 -14.62
C ASN A 37 0.47 -1.06 -15.15
N ASN A 38 0.18 -1.09 -16.46
CA ASN A 38 -0.75 -0.15 -17.10
C ASN A 38 -2.19 -0.20 -16.57
N TYR A 39 -2.61 -1.33 -16.00
CA TYR A 39 -3.91 -1.48 -15.32
C TYR A 39 -3.81 -1.33 -13.80
N GLY A 40 -2.65 -0.95 -13.29
CA GLY A 40 -2.36 -0.89 -11.88
C GLY A 40 -2.80 0.41 -11.20
N GLN A 41 -2.81 0.37 -9.87
CA GLN A 41 -3.13 1.52 -9.03
C GLN A 41 -2.18 1.63 -7.85
N VAL A 42 -1.84 2.85 -7.46
CA VAL A 42 -1.22 3.11 -6.15
C VAL A 42 -2.33 3.35 -5.13
N SER A 43 -2.70 2.30 -4.39
CA SER A 43 -3.78 2.31 -3.38
C SER A 43 -3.27 2.71 -1.99
N ALA A 44 -2.39 3.70 -1.93
CA ALA A 44 -1.84 4.24 -0.69
C ALA A 44 -2.65 5.48 -0.24
N PHE A 45 -3.90 5.26 0.18
CA PHE A 45 -4.89 6.32 0.45
C PHE A 45 -5.11 6.59 1.94
N GLY A 46 -4.45 5.88 2.83
CA GLY A 46 -4.66 6.00 4.27
C GLY A 46 -5.08 4.69 4.92
N PHE A 47 -5.51 4.80 6.17
CA PHE A 47 -5.96 3.66 6.96
C PHE A 47 -7.45 3.76 7.21
N ALA A 48 -8.20 2.76 6.74
CA ALA A 48 -9.63 2.65 7.00
C ALA A 48 -9.92 1.52 7.98
N ARG A 49 -10.86 1.74 8.87
CA ARG A 49 -11.40 0.71 9.76
C ARG A 49 -12.88 0.52 9.46
N LYS A 50 -13.24 -0.62 8.91
CA LYS A 50 -14.63 -1.02 8.71
C LYS A 50 -15.06 -1.93 9.85
N ARG A 51 -16.22 -1.63 10.45
CA ARG A 51 -16.83 -2.42 11.52
C ARG A 51 -18.32 -2.56 11.27
N GLU A 52 -18.84 -3.75 11.47
CA GLU A 52 -20.28 -4.03 11.35
C GLU A 52 -20.95 -3.88 12.71
N TYR A 53 -22.22 -3.43 12.71
CA TYR A 53 -23.00 -3.19 13.92
C TYR A 53 -24.33 -3.93 13.80
N TYR A 54 -24.64 -4.75 14.80
CA TYR A 54 -25.73 -5.72 14.76
C TYR A 54 -26.90 -5.39 15.72
N LYS A 55 -26.86 -4.24 16.39
CA LYS A 55 -27.91 -3.85 17.35
C LYS A 55 -29.32 -3.95 16.78
N ASP A 56 -29.55 -3.43 15.58
CA ASP A 56 -30.87 -3.44 14.97
C ASP A 56 -31.27 -4.84 14.49
N LEU A 57 -30.34 -5.64 14.02
CA LEU A 57 -30.58 -7.04 13.73
C LEU A 57 -31.07 -7.79 14.97
N TYR A 58 -30.35 -7.65 16.09
CA TYR A 58 -30.71 -8.31 17.35
C TYR A 58 -32.09 -7.88 17.86
N LYS A 59 -32.38 -6.58 17.75
CA LYS A 59 -33.73 -6.07 18.07
C LYS A 59 -34.81 -6.73 17.20
N ASN A 60 -34.59 -6.90 15.91
CA ASN A 60 -35.56 -7.48 14.97
C ASN A 60 -35.79 -8.97 15.24
N ILE A 61 -34.75 -9.72 15.60
CA ILE A 61 -34.88 -11.14 15.95
C ILE A 61 -35.22 -11.37 17.42
N LYS A 62 -35.49 -10.28 18.18
CA LYS A 62 -35.85 -10.30 19.61
C LYS A 62 -34.76 -10.94 20.50
N LEU A 63 -33.49 -10.79 20.13
CA LEU A 63 -32.34 -11.23 20.91
C LEU A 63 -31.88 -10.09 21.82
N ASN A 64 -31.85 -10.33 23.12
CA ASN A 64 -31.31 -9.38 24.09
C ASN A 64 -29.84 -9.70 24.36
N TYR A 65 -28.97 -8.75 24.06
CA TYR A 65 -27.53 -8.85 24.32
C TYR A 65 -27.19 -8.04 25.57
N HIS A 66 -26.75 -8.71 26.63
CA HIS A 66 -26.34 -8.06 27.88
C HIS A 66 -24.83 -7.91 27.95
N VAL A 67 -24.37 -6.69 28.16
CA VAL A 67 -22.94 -6.35 28.23
C VAL A 67 -22.61 -5.73 29.57
N PHE A 68 -21.58 -6.23 30.17
CA PHE A 68 -20.98 -5.67 31.41
C PHE A 68 -19.61 -5.11 31.04
N VAL A 69 -19.48 -3.78 30.96
CA VAL A 69 -18.25 -3.09 30.59
C VAL A 69 -17.87 -2.13 31.71
N ALA A 70 -16.58 -2.09 32.02
CA ALA A 70 -15.99 -1.06 32.86
C ALA A 70 -14.93 -0.29 32.06
N GLY A 71 -15.11 1.03 31.98
CA GLY A 71 -14.25 1.98 31.24
C GLY A 71 -14.78 2.41 29.88
N ASP A 72 -14.60 3.69 29.55
CA ASP A 72 -15.21 4.37 28.41
C ASP A 72 -14.61 3.96 27.04
N TYR A 73 -13.35 3.55 27.03
CA TYR A 73 -12.62 3.17 25.80
C TYR A 73 -12.72 1.68 25.44
N LYS A 74 -13.64 0.94 26.07
CA LYS A 74 -13.85 -0.49 25.75
C LYS A 74 -14.87 -0.69 24.64
N SER A 75 -14.44 -0.47 23.41
CA SER A 75 -15.28 -0.55 22.20
C SER A 75 -15.58 -2.00 21.71
N GLY A 76 -15.00 -3.03 22.35
CA GLY A 76 -15.21 -4.45 21.97
C GLY A 76 -16.69 -4.84 21.78
N PRO A 77 -17.59 -4.51 22.72
CA PRO A 77 -19.02 -4.84 22.63
C PRO A 77 -19.86 -3.93 21.75
N GLU A 78 -19.34 -2.82 21.25
CA GLU A 78 -20.10 -1.86 20.44
C GLU A 78 -20.81 -2.47 19.22
N PRO A 79 -20.23 -3.44 18.50
CA PRO A 79 -20.92 -4.09 17.38
C PRO A 79 -22.29 -4.68 17.77
N TYR A 80 -22.46 -5.08 19.00
CA TYR A 80 -23.68 -5.73 19.50
C TYR A 80 -24.67 -4.76 20.15
N THR A 81 -24.18 -3.59 20.60
CA THR A 81 -24.94 -2.64 21.41
C THR A 81 -25.24 -1.31 20.72
N ARG A 82 -24.55 -1.01 19.64
CA ARG A 82 -24.64 0.25 18.91
C ARG A 82 -24.94 0.04 17.42
N THR A 83 -25.25 1.12 16.73
CA THR A 83 -25.44 1.16 15.28
C THR A 83 -24.27 1.86 14.55
N SER A 84 -23.36 2.46 15.31
CA SER A 84 -22.18 3.16 14.81
C SER A 84 -21.09 3.18 15.87
N MET A 85 -19.88 3.53 15.45
CA MET A 85 -18.72 3.75 16.31
C MET A 85 -18.99 4.87 17.32
N SER A 86 -18.56 4.70 18.57
CA SER A 86 -18.59 5.75 19.59
C SER A 86 -17.56 6.85 19.29
N GLU A 87 -17.73 8.02 19.90
CA GLU A 87 -16.75 9.10 19.77
C GLU A 87 -15.42 8.72 20.45
N GLU A 88 -15.48 7.97 21.55
CA GLU A 88 -14.30 7.44 22.26
C GLU A 88 -13.51 6.46 21.38
N ASP A 89 -14.20 5.55 20.67
CA ASP A 89 -13.54 4.61 19.74
C ASP A 89 -12.99 5.32 18.49
N LYS A 90 -13.68 6.36 17.98
CA LYS A 90 -13.17 7.21 16.91
C LYS A 90 -11.91 7.96 17.34
N LEU A 91 -11.94 8.55 18.53
CA LEU A 91 -10.78 9.26 19.07
C LEU A 91 -9.57 8.33 19.20
N ALA A 92 -9.77 7.19 19.83
CA ALA A 92 -8.70 6.20 19.99
C ALA A 92 -8.14 5.69 18.66
N TRP A 93 -9.01 5.50 17.65
CA TRP A 93 -8.58 5.14 16.32
C TRP A 93 -7.75 6.25 15.65
N ASN A 94 -8.21 7.49 15.74
CA ASN A 94 -7.54 8.63 15.13
C ASN A 94 -6.18 8.92 15.79
N GLU A 95 -6.08 8.78 17.11
CA GLU A 95 -4.80 8.91 17.83
C GLU A 95 -3.78 7.87 17.42
N TYR A 96 -4.22 6.70 16.97
CA TYR A 96 -3.35 5.66 16.43
C TYR A 96 -3.06 5.84 14.94
N ALA A 97 -4.10 6.06 14.12
CA ALA A 97 -4.00 6.03 12.66
C ALA A 97 -3.34 7.29 12.09
N ASN A 98 -3.67 8.48 12.64
CA ASN A 98 -3.15 9.74 12.10
C ASN A 98 -1.63 9.88 12.20
N PRO A 99 -0.98 9.63 13.35
CA PRO A 99 0.48 9.70 13.42
C PRO A 99 1.17 8.66 12.53
N LEU A 100 0.57 7.47 12.38
CA LEU A 100 1.10 6.43 11.51
C LEU A 100 1.02 6.86 10.04
N TRP A 101 -0.12 7.43 9.63
CA TRP A 101 -0.32 7.98 8.29
C TRP A 101 0.63 9.13 7.99
N GLU A 102 0.74 10.10 8.90
CA GLU A 102 1.66 11.22 8.75
C GLU A 102 3.11 10.76 8.60
N LYS A 103 3.56 9.79 9.40
CA LYS A 103 4.89 9.23 9.28
C LYS A 103 5.10 8.53 7.94
N MET A 104 4.12 7.77 7.48
CA MET A 104 4.17 7.06 6.20
C MET A 104 4.23 8.04 5.03
N THR A 105 3.35 9.04 4.99
CA THR A 105 3.32 10.04 3.92
C THR A 105 4.60 10.86 3.86
N ASN A 106 5.11 11.31 5.01
CA ASN A 106 6.40 12.01 5.09
C ASN A 106 7.57 11.17 4.54
N MET A 107 7.58 9.87 4.80
CA MET A 107 8.62 8.97 4.26
C MET A 107 8.50 8.82 2.75
N ILE A 108 7.30 8.64 2.23
CA ILE A 108 7.04 8.54 0.78
C ILE A 108 7.40 9.83 0.08
N GLU A 109 6.87 10.96 0.54
CA GLU A 109 7.09 12.28 -0.06
C GLU A 109 8.58 12.64 -0.09
N THR A 110 9.30 12.35 1.01
CA THR A 110 10.75 12.55 1.07
C THR A 110 11.48 11.65 0.07
N SER A 111 11.10 10.38 -0.03
CA SER A 111 11.79 9.41 -0.89
C SER A 111 11.54 9.68 -2.37
N ARG A 112 10.37 10.18 -2.70
CA ARG A 112 9.93 10.52 -4.06
C ARG A 112 10.21 11.99 -4.43
N ASN A 113 10.78 12.76 -3.51
CA ASN A 113 11.01 14.21 -3.69
C ASN A 113 9.72 14.98 -4.06
N LEU A 114 8.62 14.62 -3.40
CA LEU A 114 7.32 15.24 -3.60
C LEU A 114 7.08 16.36 -2.59
N PRO A 115 6.28 17.38 -2.93
CA PRO A 115 5.83 18.38 -1.97
C PRO A 115 5.10 17.76 -0.79
N LYS A 116 5.26 18.36 0.39
CA LYS A 116 4.54 17.91 1.58
C LYS A 116 3.02 18.04 1.38
N GLY A 117 2.29 16.97 1.71
CA GLY A 117 0.84 16.89 1.57
C GLY A 117 0.37 16.28 0.24
N THR A 118 1.28 15.97 -0.68
CA THR A 118 0.95 15.32 -1.97
C THR A 118 0.21 14.00 -1.77
N MET A 119 0.66 13.16 -0.83
CA MET A 119 0.02 11.89 -0.56
C MET A 119 -1.39 12.03 0.01
N GLN A 120 -1.61 13.04 0.86
CA GLN A 120 -2.95 13.33 1.37
C GLN A 120 -3.86 13.82 0.24
N GLN A 121 -3.40 14.78 -0.55
CA GLN A 121 -4.16 15.29 -1.69
C GLN A 121 -4.49 14.20 -2.70
N TYR A 122 -3.54 13.32 -3.01
CA TYR A 122 -3.75 12.17 -3.86
C TYR A 122 -4.84 11.24 -3.31
N GLY A 123 -4.77 10.89 -2.03
CA GLY A 123 -5.78 10.04 -1.37
C GLY A 123 -7.17 10.66 -1.37
N ASP A 124 -7.27 11.96 -1.15
CA ASP A 124 -8.55 12.68 -1.11
C ASP A 124 -9.17 12.84 -2.50
N SER A 125 -8.36 12.94 -3.56
CA SER A 125 -8.83 13.22 -4.93
C SER A 125 -8.90 12.01 -5.85
N ILE A 126 -8.30 10.88 -5.50
CA ILE A 126 -8.16 9.73 -6.41
C ILE A 126 -9.49 9.21 -6.93
N TRP A 127 -10.55 9.23 -6.09
CA TRP A 127 -11.87 8.77 -6.50
C TRP A 127 -12.43 9.64 -7.64
N ASP A 128 -12.38 10.95 -7.50
CA ASP A 128 -12.89 11.88 -8.50
C ASP A 128 -12.04 11.81 -9.78
N LEU A 129 -10.71 11.76 -9.62
CA LEU A 129 -9.78 11.61 -10.73
C LEU A 129 -9.98 10.29 -11.50
N SER A 130 -10.31 9.20 -10.82
CA SER A 130 -10.55 7.90 -11.46
C SER A 130 -11.87 7.84 -12.24
N ILE A 131 -12.83 8.72 -11.94
CA ILE A 131 -14.04 8.89 -12.76
C ILE A 131 -13.72 9.60 -14.07
N GLU A 132 -12.84 10.61 -14.01
CA GLU A 132 -12.42 11.38 -15.17
C GLU A 132 -11.41 10.62 -16.03
N ASN A 133 -10.47 9.94 -15.41
CA ASN A 133 -9.48 9.09 -16.06
C ASN A 133 -9.45 7.70 -15.40
N PRO A 134 -10.02 6.66 -16.05
CA PRO A 134 -10.02 5.30 -15.52
C PRO A 134 -8.62 4.65 -15.50
N GLU A 135 -7.64 5.23 -16.20
CA GLU A 135 -6.25 4.76 -16.20
C GLU A 135 -5.51 5.25 -14.95
N THR A 136 -5.76 4.61 -13.82
CA THR A 136 -5.25 5.00 -12.50
C THR A 136 -3.73 4.98 -12.40
N ALA A 137 -3.04 4.19 -13.24
CA ALA A 137 -1.59 4.20 -13.36
C ALA A 137 -1.07 5.55 -13.88
N GLU A 138 -1.77 6.18 -14.85
CA GLU A 138 -1.42 7.51 -15.35
C GLU A 138 -1.58 8.59 -14.29
N ILE A 139 -2.62 8.50 -13.45
CA ILE A 139 -2.78 9.42 -12.33
C ILE A 139 -1.56 9.33 -11.40
N ALA A 140 -1.12 8.12 -11.07
CA ALA A 140 0.05 7.91 -10.23
C ALA A 140 1.35 8.42 -10.87
N LEU A 141 1.50 8.26 -12.19
CA LEU A 141 2.63 8.80 -12.95
C LEU A 141 2.63 10.34 -12.95
N ASN A 142 1.48 10.96 -13.22
CA ASN A 142 1.35 12.42 -13.28
C ASN A 142 1.60 13.08 -11.91
N VAL A 143 1.24 12.42 -10.82
CA VAL A 143 1.53 12.88 -9.45
C VAL A 143 3.00 12.66 -9.08
N GLY A 144 3.73 11.81 -9.80
CA GLY A 144 5.13 11.46 -9.52
C GLY A 144 5.29 10.32 -8.50
N LEU A 145 4.23 9.54 -8.29
CA LEU A 145 4.28 8.37 -7.40
C LEU A 145 5.04 7.21 -8.04
N VAL A 146 4.98 7.10 -9.36
CA VAL A 146 5.73 6.10 -10.13
C VAL A 146 6.54 6.80 -11.23
N ASP A 147 7.57 6.13 -11.73
CA ASP A 147 8.47 6.67 -12.75
C ASP A 147 8.08 6.20 -14.14
N GLN A 148 7.51 5.00 -14.25
CA GLN A 148 7.13 4.39 -15.53
C GLN A 148 5.90 3.50 -15.38
N ILE A 149 5.10 3.47 -16.44
CA ILE A 149 4.02 2.50 -16.62
C ILE A 149 4.54 1.49 -17.65
N VAL A 150 4.63 0.23 -17.23
CA VAL A 150 5.17 -0.84 -18.07
C VAL A 150 4.41 -2.15 -17.84
N THR A 151 4.18 -2.89 -18.89
CA THR A 151 3.73 -4.27 -18.78
C THR A 151 4.86 -5.15 -18.25
N ARG A 152 4.52 -6.33 -17.77
CA ARG A 152 5.52 -7.30 -17.31
C ARG A 152 6.48 -7.72 -18.42
N GLU A 153 6.00 -7.75 -19.66
CA GLU A 153 6.81 -8.08 -20.84
C GLU A 153 7.79 -6.95 -21.20
N GLU A 154 7.32 -5.71 -21.20
CA GLU A 154 8.17 -4.54 -21.41
C GLU A 154 9.23 -4.39 -20.33
N LEU A 155 8.86 -4.60 -19.06
CA LEU A 155 9.82 -4.65 -17.97
C LEU A 155 10.90 -5.71 -18.23
N ARG A 156 10.50 -6.90 -18.66
CA ARG A 156 11.42 -7.97 -18.99
C ARG A 156 12.40 -7.57 -20.09
N HIS A 157 11.90 -7.00 -21.19
CA HIS A 157 12.76 -6.53 -22.29
C HIS A 157 13.71 -5.44 -21.81
N TRP A 158 13.19 -4.46 -21.08
CA TRP A 158 14.01 -3.39 -20.52
C TRP A 158 15.12 -3.92 -19.59
N MET A 159 14.83 -4.94 -18.77
CA MET A 159 15.85 -5.56 -17.90
C MET A 159 16.95 -6.27 -18.70
N PHE A 160 16.61 -6.88 -19.84
CA PHE A 160 17.63 -7.50 -20.70
C PHE A 160 18.52 -6.48 -21.41
N GLU A 161 17.96 -5.34 -21.78
CA GLU A 161 18.71 -4.26 -22.44
C GLU A 161 19.63 -3.53 -21.43
N GLU A 162 19.11 -3.23 -20.25
CA GLU A 162 19.83 -2.47 -19.24
C GLU A 162 20.91 -3.30 -18.52
N PHE A 163 20.69 -4.61 -18.36
CA PHE A 163 21.60 -5.52 -17.67
C PHE A 163 21.98 -6.71 -18.55
N PRO A 164 22.71 -6.48 -19.66
CA PRO A 164 23.14 -7.57 -20.53
C PRO A 164 24.08 -8.51 -19.79
N ASN A 165 23.84 -9.81 -19.88
CA ASN A 165 24.67 -10.83 -19.29
C ASN A 165 25.46 -11.55 -20.40
N GLU A 166 26.78 -11.64 -20.30
CA GLU A 166 27.64 -12.22 -21.31
C GLU A 166 27.41 -13.73 -21.55
N GLU A 167 26.77 -14.41 -20.61
CA GLU A 167 26.53 -15.87 -20.64
C GLU A 167 25.10 -16.28 -21.00
N ASN A 168 24.20 -15.35 -21.30
CA ASN A 168 22.77 -15.68 -21.38
C ASN A 168 22.28 -16.08 -22.76
N ASP A 169 21.76 -17.29 -22.82
CA ASP A 169 20.63 -17.61 -23.68
C ASP A 169 19.51 -16.58 -23.45
N LYS A 170 18.98 -15.99 -24.54
CA LYS A 170 18.03 -14.88 -24.55
C LYS A 170 16.71 -15.08 -23.78
N ASN A 171 16.59 -16.15 -23.00
CA ASN A 171 15.40 -16.57 -22.25
C ASN A 171 15.59 -16.65 -20.73
N GLU A 172 16.80 -16.48 -20.19
CA GLU A 172 17.02 -16.49 -18.73
C GLU A 172 17.24 -15.08 -18.19
N TYR A 173 16.55 -14.72 -17.11
CA TYR A 173 16.76 -13.48 -16.40
C TYR A 173 18.18 -13.42 -15.81
N PRO A 174 18.86 -12.29 -15.88
CA PRO A 174 20.09 -12.06 -15.13
C PRO A 174 19.79 -11.88 -13.63
N CYS A 175 18.80 -12.56 -13.12
CA CYS A 175 18.36 -12.46 -11.75
C CYS A 175 18.67 -13.76 -11.01
N LEU A 176 19.71 -13.73 -10.20
CA LEU A 176 19.87 -14.69 -9.11
C LEU A 176 18.89 -14.31 -8.00
N LEU A 177 17.63 -14.71 -8.14
CA LEU A 177 16.73 -14.74 -6.99
C LEU A 177 17.18 -15.93 -6.13
N TYR A 178 18.07 -15.66 -5.19
CA TYR A 178 18.38 -16.63 -4.16
C TYR A 178 17.22 -16.68 -3.18
N THR A 179 16.20 -17.44 -3.50
CA THR A 179 15.26 -17.90 -2.50
C THR A 179 15.97 -18.96 -1.66
N SER A 180 15.99 -18.78 -0.35
CA SER A 180 16.39 -19.89 0.53
C SER A 180 15.57 -21.12 0.12
N PRO A 181 16.20 -22.30 0.00
CA PRO A 181 15.50 -23.51 -0.45
C PRO A 181 14.26 -23.73 0.40
N SER A 182 13.13 -23.88 -0.25
CA SER A 182 11.89 -24.23 0.43
C SER A 182 12.13 -25.54 1.20
N PRO A 183 11.53 -25.74 2.38
CA PRO A 183 11.60 -27.03 3.08
C PRO A 183 11.13 -28.22 2.24
N ARG A 184 10.52 -27.98 1.07
CA ARG A 184 10.15 -29.02 0.09
C ARG A 184 11.27 -29.39 -0.86
N ASP A 185 12.30 -28.56 -1.00
CA ASP A 185 13.41 -28.79 -1.93
C ASP A 185 14.56 -29.59 -1.29
N THR A 186 14.42 -29.97 -0.03
CA THR A 186 15.40 -30.76 0.74
C THR A 186 15.02 -32.25 0.86
N ARG A 187 14.31 -32.81 -0.12
CA ARG A 187 14.04 -34.25 -0.17
C ARG A 187 14.73 -34.91 -1.36
#